data_a1d0e0822f2386fefd606787b8aec12c
#
_entry.id   a1d0e0822f2386fefd606787b8aec12c
#
_cell.length_a   1.000
_cell.length_b   1.000
_cell.length_c   1.000
_cell.angle_alpha   90.00
_cell.angle_beta   90.00
_cell.angle_gamma   90.00
#
_symmetry.space_group_name_H-M   'P 1'
#
loop_
_entity.id
_entity.type
_entity.pdbx_description
1 polymer ?
#
loop_
_entity_poly.entity_id
_entity_poly.type
_entity_poly.pdbx_seq_one_letter_code
_entity_poly.pdbx_strand_id
1 'polypeptide(L)'
;MRSISIALAVSLSLNISAWHADTLNIVLTGDILLDRGVRQVIEHHGVDHLFTDAVDSVFRSAQIVVGNLECPATKIETPVFKRFIFRAEPEWLSTLKRHGITHLNLANNHAIDQGREGLMDTKKNIIEAGMTPFGAGNNMTEASEPVLLAEYPRKVWLVPSLRLALENYAYLPDKPSVSQEPMDSLLERVFRLRRADSTAVIIVSLHWGGEHTLQPIPQQRMDAHHLIQAGADILVCHHTHTLQTVEEYHGKYIYYSIGNFIFDQHKPLNSRASIVSIHIKKDDFQVETIPISIRKCVPHIMADGPDE
;
A
#
# COMPACT_ATOMS: atom_id res chain seq x y z
N MET A 1 -8.58 -65.98 32.65
CA MET A 1 -7.43 -65.29 32.07
C MET A 1 -7.95 -64.18 31.17
N ARG A 2 -7.86 -62.94 31.57
CA ARG A 2 -8.27 -61.78 30.72
C ARG A 2 -6.98 -61.11 30.29
N SER A 3 -6.76 -61.08 28.94
CA SER A 3 -5.63 -60.41 28.33
C SER A 3 -5.91 -58.91 28.24
N ILE A 4 -5.05 -58.10 28.85
CA ILE A 4 -5.07 -56.64 28.76
C ILE A 4 -4.12 -56.26 27.63
N SER A 5 -4.69 -55.72 26.52
CA SER A 5 -3.91 -55.15 25.45
C SER A 5 -3.62 -53.64 25.78
N ILE A 6 -2.36 -53.32 25.98
CA ILE A 6 -1.89 -51.95 26.17
C ILE A 6 -1.62 -51.39 24.76
N ALA A 7 -2.43 -50.43 24.35
CA ALA A 7 -2.17 -49.66 23.15
C ALA A 7 -1.17 -48.55 23.46
N LEU A 8 0.01 -48.61 22.87
CA LEU A 8 1.05 -47.61 22.96
C LEU A 8 0.71 -46.48 21.98
N ALA A 9 0.23 -45.31 22.50
CA ALA A 9 0.02 -44.13 21.68
C ALA A 9 1.37 -43.42 21.50
N VAL A 10 1.94 -43.52 20.30
CA VAL A 10 3.11 -42.75 19.89
C VAL A 10 2.63 -41.37 19.46
N SER A 11 2.80 -40.37 20.32
CA SER A 11 2.61 -38.97 19.98
C SER A 11 3.78 -38.48 19.12
N LEU A 12 3.57 -38.39 17.79
CA LEU A 12 4.47 -37.64 16.90
C LEU A 12 4.30 -36.18 17.18
N SER A 13 5.18 -35.58 17.99
CA SER A 13 5.34 -34.14 18.06
C SER A 13 6.01 -33.67 16.76
N LEU A 14 5.23 -33.14 15.83
CA LEU A 14 5.72 -32.36 14.70
C LEU A 14 6.36 -31.09 15.25
N ASN A 15 7.68 -31.11 15.42
CA ASN A 15 8.47 -29.90 15.55
C ASN A 15 8.41 -29.15 14.23
N ILE A 16 7.41 -28.30 14.07
CA ILE A 16 7.44 -27.24 13.05
C ILE A 16 8.45 -26.22 13.56
N SER A 17 9.73 -26.42 13.24
CA SER A 17 10.70 -25.36 13.29
C SER A 17 10.26 -24.31 12.27
N ALA A 18 9.61 -23.26 12.76
CA ALA A 18 9.37 -22.06 11.97
C ALA A 18 10.75 -21.53 11.57
N TRP A 19 11.08 -21.71 10.31
CA TRP A 19 12.23 -21.06 9.70
C TRP A 19 11.88 -19.56 9.68
N HIS A 20 12.30 -18.82 10.70
CA HIS A 20 12.30 -17.37 10.63
C HIS A 20 13.41 -16.99 9.65
N ALA A 21 13.02 -16.54 8.48
CA ALA A 21 13.98 -15.99 7.55
C ALA A 21 14.67 -14.78 8.24
N ASP A 22 15.99 -14.75 8.25
CA ASP A 22 16.76 -13.66 8.87
C ASP A 22 16.54 -12.30 8.18
N THR A 23 15.83 -12.32 7.06
CA THR A 23 15.51 -11.14 6.24
C THR A 23 14.03 -11.14 5.86
N LEU A 24 13.37 -10.00 6.07
CA LEU A 24 12.02 -9.71 5.60
C LEU A 24 12.10 -8.74 4.43
N ASN A 25 11.51 -9.10 3.31
CA ASN A 25 11.40 -8.25 2.12
C ASN A 25 9.99 -7.71 2.00
N ILE A 26 9.87 -6.39 1.89
CA ILE A 26 8.61 -5.68 1.70
C ILE A 26 8.72 -4.86 0.42
N VAL A 27 7.69 -4.93 -0.42
CA VAL A 27 7.58 -4.17 -1.66
C VAL A 27 6.39 -3.23 -1.56
N LEU A 28 6.59 -1.95 -1.91
CA LEU A 28 5.51 -0.97 -2.02
C LEU A 28 5.44 -0.49 -3.48
N THR A 29 4.21 -0.46 -4.02
CA THR A 29 3.95 -0.02 -5.40
C THR A 29 3.17 1.28 -5.42
N GLY A 30 3.21 1.98 -6.56
CA GLY A 30 2.42 3.19 -6.81
C GLY A 30 0.92 2.93 -6.93
N ASP A 31 0.21 3.90 -7.50
CA ASP A 31 -1.24 3.94 -7.60
C ASP A 31 -1.79 2.84 -8.52
N ILE A 32 -2.80 2.11 -8.04
CA ILE A 32 -3.51 1.06 -8.76
C ILE A 32 -4.93 1.52 -9.03
N LEU A 33 -5.23 1.79 -10.29
CA LEU A 33 -6.58 2.05 -10.80
C LEU A 33 -7.04 0.83 -11.59
N LEU A 34 -8.25 0.33 -11.31
CA LEU A 34 -8.87 -0.78 -12.06
C LEU A 34 -10.14 -0.32 -12.77
N ASP A 35 -10.13 0.90 -13.30
CA ASP A 35 -11.26 1.49 -14.02
C ASP A 35 -10.78 2.24 -15.27
N ARG A 36 -11.68 2.89 -16.00
CA ARG A 36 -11.40 3.68 -17.21
C ARG A 36 -10.64 2.88 -18.28
N GLY A 37 -9.50 3.36 -18.72
CA GLY A 37 -8.66 2.68 -19.72
C GLY A 37 -8.12 1.34 -19.24
N VAL A 38 -7.85 1.19 -17.93
CA VAL A 38 -7.43 -0.09 -17.35
C VAL A 38 -8.58 -1.11 -17.42
N ARG A 39 -9.82 -0.71 -17.13
CA ARG A 39 -11.02 -1.58 -17.29
C ARG A 39 -11.10 -2.11 -18.73
N GLN A 40 -10.89 -1.26 -19.73
CA GLN A 40 -10.91 -1.68 -21.14
C GLN A 40 -9.83 -2.74 -21.44
N VAL A 41 -8.62 -2.59 -20.88
CA VAL A 41 -7.55 -3.59 -21.01
C VAL A 41 -7.97 -4.90 -20.35
N ILE A 42 -8.54 -4.84 -19.14
CA ILE A 42 -9.02 -6.03 -18.41
C ILE A 42 -10.12 -6.77 -19.19
N GLU A 43 -11.09 -6.04 -19.72
CA GLU A 43 -12.22 -6.62 -20.47
C GLU A 43 -11.77 -7.31 -21.76
N HIS A 44 -10.68 -6.83 -22.39
CA HIS A 44 -10.16 -7.43 -23.63
C HIS A 44 -9.15 -8.55 -23.40
N HIS A 45 -8.35 -8.47 -22.32
CA HIS A 45 -7.19 -9.33 -22.14
C HIS A 45 -7.19 -10.09 -20.80
N GLY A 46 -8.10 -9.77 -19.88
CA GLY A 46 -8.11 -10.28 -18.51
C GLY A 46 -7.20 -9.51 -17.56
N VAL A 47 -7.41 -9.66 -16.26
CA VAL A 47 -6.64 -8.94 -15.22
C VAL A 47 -5.17 -9.38 -15.18
N ASP A 48 -4.88 -10.64 -15.48
CA ASP A 48 -3.50 -11.16 -15.51
C ASP A 48 -2.60 -10.40 -16.49
N HIS A 49 -3.18 -9.81 -17.55
CA HIS A 49 -2.43 -9.00 -18.52
C HIS A 49 -1.78 -7.74 -17.93
N LEU A 50 -2.24 -7.29 -16.78
CA LEU A 50 -1.67 -6.12 -16.08
C LEU A 50 -0.34 -6.42 -15.38
N PHE A 51 0.12 -7.66 -15.38
CA PHE A 51 1.35 -8.08 -14.72
C PHE A 51 2.33 -8.69 -15.72
N THR A 52 3.58 -8.29 -15.63
CA THR A 52 4.67 -8.89 -16.41
C THR A 52 5.44 -9.91 -15.56
N ASP A 53 6.09 -10.87 -16.20
CA ASP A 53 6.94 -11.87 -15.50
C ASP A 53 8.01 -11.20 -14.62
N ALA A 54 8.53 -10.04 -15.06
CA ALA A 54 9.53 -9.28 -14.30
C ALA A 54 8.94 -8.69 -13.02
N VAL A 55 7.73 -8.11 -13.08
CA VAL A 55 6.99 -7.62 -11.90
C VAL A 55 6.67 -8.77 -10.97
N ASP A 56 6.16 -9.88 -11.50
CA ASP A 56 5.88 -11.09 -10.72
C ASP A 56 7.12 -11.63 -10.01
N SER A 57 8.29 -11.54 -10.67
CA SER A 57 9.56 -11.94 -10.05
C SER A 57 9.91 -11.08 -8.84
N VAL A 58 9.72 -9.75 -8.93
CA VAL A 58 9.91 -8.82 -7.81
C VAL A 58 8.93 -9.15 -6.68
N PHE A 59 7.65 -9.37 -7.00
CA PHE A 59 6.64 -9.68 -5.98
C PHE A 59 6.89 -11.02 -5.28
N ARG A 60 7.30 -12.06 -6.02
CA ARG A 60 7.68 -13.36 -5.45
C ARG A 60 8.91 -13.31 -4.55
N SER A 61 9.79 -12.32 -4.72
CA SER A 61 10.95 -12.13 -3.84
C SER A 61 10.61 -11.50 -2.49
N ALA A 62 9.36 -11.01 -2.31
CA ALA A 62 8.90 -10.34 -1.11
C ALA A 62 7.86 -11.19 -0.35
N GLN A 63 7.88 -11.10 0.98
CA GLN A 63 6.85 -11.68 1.84
C GLN A 63 5.61 -10.78 1.91
N ILE A 64 5.80 -9.47 1.71
CA ILE A 64 4.75 -8.47 1.80
C ILE A 64 4.83 -7.56 0.58
N VAL A 65 3.71 -7.44 -0.13
CA VAL A 65 3.54 -6.50 -1.24
C VAL A 65 2.36 -5.60 -0.94
N VAL A 66 2.61 -4.30 -0.92
CA VAL A 66 1.64 -3.26 -0.59
C VAL A 66 1.31 -2.46 -1.85
N GLY A 67 0.03 -2.34 -2.19
CA GLY A 67 -0.46 -1.47 -3.25
C GLY A 67 -1.36 -0.36 -2.71
N ASN A 68 -1.44 0.77 -3.42
CA ASN A 68 -2.43 1.83 -3.16
C ASN A 68 -3.61 1.66 -4.12
N LEU A 69 -4.72 1.09 -3.64
CA LEU A 69 -5.93 0.86 -4.47
C LEU A 69 -6.72 2.16 -4.59
N GLU A 70 -6.53 2.87 -5.69
CA GLU A 70 -7.11 4.18 -5.94
C GLU A 70 -8.46 4.10 -6.69
N CYS A 71 -9.29 3.15 -6.27
CA CYS A 71 -10.68 3.00 -6.69
C CYS A 71 -11.42 2.07 -5.72
N PRO A 72 -12.73 2.25 -5.52
CA PRO A 72 -13.53 1.24 -4.84
C PRO A 72 -13.63 -0.04 -5.68
N ALA A 73 -13.52 -1.20 -5.04
CA ALA A 73 -13.79 -2.50 -5.65
C ALA A 73 -15.10 -3.05 -5.07
N THR A 74 -16.23 -2.69 -5.71
CA THR A 74 -17.57 -2.92 -5.17
C THR A 74 -18.62 -3.02 -6.28
N LYS A 75 -19.71 -3.72 -6.00
CA LYS A 75 -20.94 -3.71 -6.83
C LYS A 75 -21.89 -2.57 -6.46
N ILE A 76 -21.60 -1.84 -5.39
CA ILE A 76 -22.42 -0.70 -4.97
C ILE A 76 -22.19 0.46 -5.95
N GLU A 77 -23.28 1.01 -6.44
CA GLU A 77 -23.31 2.13 -7.38
C GLU A 77 -24.03 3.32 -6.75
N THR A 78 -23.33 3.96 -5.80
CA THR A 78 -23.79 5.18 -5.13
C THR A 78 -22.73 6.28 -5.25
N PRO A 79 -22.47 6.74 -6.49
CA PRO A 79 -21.35 7.64 -6.74
C PRO A 79 -21.52 8.97 -6.01
N VAL A 80 -20.43 9.45 -5.41
CA VAL A 80 -20.38 10.80 -4.87
C VAL A 80 -20.30 11.81 -6.03
N PHE A 81 -20.79 13.03 -5.83
CA PHE A 81 -20.73 14.06 -6.87
C PHE A 81 -19.33 14.69 -6.92
N LYS A 82 -18.49 14.24 -7.86
CA LYS A 82 -17.16 14.79 -8.15
C LYS A 82 -16.79 14.58 -9.63
N ARG A 83 -15.68 15.19 -10.04
CA ARG A 83 -15.27 15.20 -11.46
C ARG A 83 -14.88 13.81 -11.96
N PHE A 84 -14.11 13.07 -11.18
CA PHE A 84 -13.65 11.72 -11.52
C PHE A 84 -14.18 10.74 -10.48
N ILE A 85 -14.87 9.72 -10.93
CA ILE A 85 -15.51 8.71 -10.09
C ILE A 85 -15.10 7.35 -10.63
N PHE A 86 -14.55 6.51 -9.78
CA PHE A 86 -14.06 5.19 -10.15
C PHE A 86 -14.83 4.08 -9.46
N ARG A 87 -14.81 2.91 -10.08
CA ARG A 87 -15.35 1.67 -9.53
C ARG A 87 -14.75 0.46 -10.23
N ALA A 88 -14.10 -0.42 -9.51
CA ALA A 88 -13.61 -1.70 -9.98
C ALA A 88 -14.60 -2.84 -9.68
N GLU A 89 -14.48 -3.94 -10.41
CA GLU A 89 -15.21 -5.15 -10.11
C GLU A 89 -14.50 -5.93 -8.97
N PRO A 90 -15.20 -6.36 -7.91
CA PRO A 90 -14.58 -7.08 -6.78
C PRO A 90 -13.85 -8.36 -7.18
N GLU A 91 -14.34 -9.03 -8.22
CA GLU A 91 -13.78 -10.29 -8.73
C GLU A 91 -12.32 -10.15 -9.19
N TRP A 92 -11.91 -8.96 -9.60
CA TRP A 92 -10.55 -8.68 -10.05
C TRP A 92 -9.51 -8.72 -8.93
N LEU A 93 -9.94 -8.51 -7.68
CA LEU A 93 -9.06 -8.53 -6.50
C LEU A 93 -8.36 -9.87 -6.30
N SER A 94 -9.03 -10.98 -6.63
CA SER A 94 -8.44 -12.32 -6.52
C SER A 94 -7.21 -12.50 -7.42
N THR A 95 -7.19 -11.81 -8.57
CA THR A 95 -6.02 -11.83 -9.46
C THR A 95 -4.87 -11.00 -8.89
N LEU A 96 -5.13 -9.83 -8.30
CA LEU A 96 -4.08 -9.07 -7.60
C LEU A 96 -3.42 -9.94 -6.52
N LYS A 97 -4.22 -10.68 -5.76
CA LYS A 97 -3.70 -11.63 -4.75
C LYS A 97 -2.84 -12.73 -5.37
N ARG A 98 -3.27 -13.31 -6.50
CA ARG A 98 -2.52 -14.37 -7.20
C ARG A 98 -1.14 -13.88 -7.67
N HIS A 99 -1.04 -12.63 -8.09
CA HIS A 99 0.22 -11.99 -8.48
C HIS A 99 1.08 -11.53 -7.28
N GLY A 100 0.62 -11.74 -6.05
CA GLY A 100 1.43 -11.58 -4.84
C GLY A 100 1.10 -10.35 -4.01
N ILE A 101 0.15 -9.48 -4.39
CA ILE A 101 -0.27 -8.36 -3.55
C ILE A 101 -0.90 -8.91 -2.27
N THR A 102 -0.45 -8.42 -1.13
CA THR A 102 -0.87 -8.90 0.20
C THR A 102 -1.67 -7.86 0.97
N HIS A 103 -1.39 -6.57 0.74
CA HIS A 103 -2.00 -5.45 1.45
C HIS A 103 -2.43 -4.37 0.47
N LEU A 104 -3.59 -3.75 0.72
CA LEU A 104 -4.12 -2.66 -0.10
C LEU A 104 -4.46 -1.46 0.77
N ASN A 105 -3.81 -0.33 0.47
CA ASN A 105 -4.09 0.97 1.07
C ASN A 105 -5.35 1.59 0.47
N LEU A 106 -6.26 2.05 1.33
CA LEU A 106 -7.47 2.78 0.98
C LEU A 106 -7.44 4.24 1.47
N ALA A 107 -6.33 4.69 2.07
CA ALA A 107 -6.18 6.08 2.50
C ALA A 107 -5.86 6.99 1.31
N ASN A 108 -6.79 7.09 0.36
CA ASN A 108 -6.70 7.94 -0.82
C ASN A 108 -8.04 8.62 -1.13
N ASN A 109 -8.02 9.60 -2.03
CA ASN A 109 -9.18 10.42 -2.37
C ASN A 109 -10.22 9.71 -3.24
N HIS A 110 -9.90 8.55 -3.81
CA HIS A 110 -10.81 7.76 -4.66
C HIS A 110 -11.41 6.54 -3.97
N ALA A 111 -10.91 6.09 -2.84
CA ALA A 111 -11.45 4.92 -2.15
C ALA A 111 -12.94 5.08 -1.74
N ILE A 112 -13.44 6.31 -1.62
CA ILE A 112 -14.81 6.65 -1.22
C ILE A 112 -15.71 7.08 -2.40
N ASP A 113 -15.30 6.88 -3.63
CA ASP A 113 -16.04 7.32 -4.83
C ASP A 113 -17.46 6.75 -4.92
N GLN A 114 -17.72 5.60 -4.34
CA GLN A 114 -19.03 4.97 -4.22
C GLN A 114 -19.65 5.14 -2.81
N GLY A 115 -19.31 6.25 -2.15
CA GLY A 115 -19.84 6.56 -0.82
C GLY A 115 -19.26 5.67 0.30
N ARG A 116 -19.80 5.85 1.51
CA ARG A 116 -19.34 5.10 2.69
C ARG A 116 -19.65 3.62 2.60
N GLU A 117 -20.78 3.27 2.02
CA GLU A 117 -21.18 1.88 1.82
C GLU A 117 -20.23 1.20 0.82
N GLY A 118 -19.92 1.85 -0.31
CA GLY A 118 -18.95 1.35 -1.28
C GLY A 118 -17.54 1.20 -0.71
N LEU A 119 -17.12 2.12 0.16
CA LEU A 119 -15.84 2.02 0.87
C LEU A 119 -15.77 0.77 1.77
N MET A 120 -16.82 0.54 2.58
CA MET A 120 -16.85 -0.59 3.51
C MET A 120 -17.03 -1.93 2.78
N ASP A 121 -17.80 -1.94 1.69
CA ASP A 121 -17.92 -3.11 0.82
C ASP A 121 -16.58 -3.42 0.13
N THR A 122 -15.85 -2.41 -0.33
CA THR A 122 -14.48 -2.57 -0.85
C THR A 122 -13.55 -3.21 0.18
N LYS A 123 -13.58 -2.72 1.42
CA LYS A 123 -12.78 -3.30 2.52
C LYS A 123 -13.11 -4.78 2.74
N LYS A 124 -14.40 -5.13 2.73
CA LYS A 124 -14.87 -6.52 2.83
C LYS A 124 -14.38 -7.37 1.65
N ASN A 125 -14.53 -6.88 0.42
CA ASN A 125 -14.14 -7.61 -0.79
C ASN A 125 -12.63 -7.88 -0.84
N ILE A 126 -11.78 -6.96 -0.34
CA ILE A 126 -10.33 -7.15 -0.20
C ILE A 126 -10.02 -8.29 0.77
N ILE A 127 -10.72 -8.35 1.92
CA ILE A 127 -10.57 -9.43 2.91
C ILE A 127 -11.01 -10.77 2.30
N GLU A 128 -12.13 -10.82 1.61
CA GLU A 128 -12.64 -12.02 0.94
C GLU A 128 -11.70 -12.52 -0.16
N ALA A 129 -10.96 -11.62 -0.84
CA ALA A 129 -9.91 -11.96 -1.78
C ALA A 129 -8.61 -12.43 -1.11
N GLY A 130 -8.53 -12.48 0.23
CA GLY A 130 -7.38 -12.96 0.99
C GLY A 130 -6.26 -11.94 1.14
N MET A 131 -6.56 -10.64 1.06
CA MET A 131 -5.63 -9.53 1.29
C MET A 131 -6.04 -8.72 2.52
N THR A 132 -5.12 -7.90 3.02
CA THR A 132 -5.36 -7.03 4.18
C THR A 132 -5.64 -5.60 3.70
N PRO A 133 -6.86 -5.05 3.86
CA PRO A 133 -7.14 -3.64 3.63
C PRO A 133 -6.70 -2.81 4.83
N PHE A 134 -6.23 -1.60 4.60
CA PHE A 134 -5.91 -0.62 5.64
C PHE A 134 -6.17 0.81 5.15
N GLY A 135 -6.14 1.77 6.07
CA GLY A 135 -6.38 3.17 5.71
C GLY A 135 -7.86 3.52 5.54
N ALA A 136 -8.77 2.61 5.89
CA ALA A 136 -10.22 2.82 5.92
C ALA A 136 -10.85 2.06 7.09
N GLY A 137 -11.89 2.61 7.68
CA GLY A 137 -12.56 2.03 8.85
C GLY A 137 -13.97 2.53 9.06
N ASN A 138 -14.67 1.96 10.05
CA ASN A 138 -16.02 2.35 10.45
C ASN A 138 -16.10 3.77 11.05
N ASN A 139 -14.96 4.31 11.42
CA ASN A 139 -14.77 5.66 11.92
C ASN A 139 -13.32 6.10 11.68
N MET A 140 -12.99 7.36 11.96
CA MET A 140 -11.65 7.91 11.73
C MET A 140 -10.58 7.20 12.57
N THR A 141 -10.88 6.81 13.79
CA THR A 141 -9.92 6.11 14.66
C THR A 141 -9.52 4.77 14.04
N GLU A 142 -10.50 3.95 13.63
CA GLU A 142 -10.23 2.67 12.96
C GLU A 142 -9.50 2.86 11.62
N ALA A 143 -9.92 3.86 10.83
CA ALA A 143 -9.30 4.15 9.54
C ALA A 143 -7.81 4.52 9.66
N SER A 144 -7.42 5.15 10.77
CA SER A 144 -6.07 5.66 11.02
C SER A 144 -5.20 4.68 11.82
N GLU A 145 -5.71 3.49 12.17
CA GLU A 145 -4.90 2.50 12.89
C GLU A 145 -3.70 2.05 12.05
N PRO A 146 -2.49 2.04 12.63
CA PRO A 146 -1.32 1.46 11.99
C PRO A 146 -1.49 -0.04 11.75
N VAL A 147 -0.95 -0.52 10.66
CA VAL A 147 -0.91 -1.95 10.35
C VAL A 147 0.44 -2.53 10.78
N LEU A 148 0.42 -3.57 11.60
CA LEU A 148 1.60 -4.37 11.88
C LEU A 148 1.83 -5.33 10.69
N LEU A 149 2.79 -4.99 9.84
CA LEU A 149 3.14 -5.80 8.68
C LEU A 149 3.88 -7.08 9.08
N ALA A 150 4.78 -6.98 10.07
CA ALA A 150 5.56 -8.11 10.56
C ALA A 150 6.01 -7.88 12.01
N GLU A 151 6.24 -8.97 12.74
CA GLU A 151 6.85 -8.95 14.08
C GLU A 151 8.34 -9.32 14.05
N TYR A 152 8.76 -10.08 13.05
CA TYR A 152 10.13 -10.58 12.92
C TYR A 152 10.69 -10.31 11.51
N PRO A 153 11.99 -10.02 11.36
CA PRO A 153 13.06 -9.96 12.37
C PRO A 153 13.00 -8.72 13.28
N ARG A 154 12.20 -7.73 12.92
CA ARG A 154 11.84 -6.52 13.67
C ARG A 154 10.37 -6.23 13.46
N LYS A 155 9.72 -5.56 14.39
CA LYS A 155 8.37 -5.04 14.15
C LYS A 155 8.40 -4.02 13.03
N VAL A 156 7.48 -4.17 12.08
CA VAL A 156 7.32 -3.25 10.96
C VAL A 156 5.90 -2.70 10.98
N TRP A 157 5.78 -1.41 11.16
CA TRP A 157 4.50 -0.70 11.16
C TRP A 157 4.33 0.08 9.86
N LEU A 158 3.13 0.06 9.31
CA LEU A 158 2.70 0.93 8.22
C LEU A 158 1.59 1.85 8.71
N VAL A 159 1.81 3.15 8.61
CA VAL A 159 0.88 4.20 9.05
C VAL A 159 0.30 4.89 7.82
N PRO A 160 -1.01 4.72 7.50
CA PRO A 160 -1.64 5.34 6.35
C PRO A 160 -2.19 6.73 6.68
N SER A 161 -2.13 7.67 5.73
CA SER A 161 -2.87 8.94 5.85
C SER A 161 -3.14 9.60 4.49
N LEU A 162 -4.38 10.00 4.28
CA LEU A 162 -4.79 10.91 3.21
C LEU A 162 -4.60 12.36 3.71
N ARG A 163 -3.88 13.16 2.93
CA ARG A 163 -3.57 14.57 3.22
C ARG A 163 -4.23 15.54 2.24
N LEU A 164 -5.37 15.15 1.68
CA LEU A 164 -6.18 15.93 0.76
C LEU A 164 -7.60 16.07 1.29
N ALA A 165 -8.26 17.16 0.95
CA ALA A 165 -9.70 17.27 1.17
C ALA A 165 -10.45 16.29 0.25
N LEU A 166 -11.46 15.63 0.79
CA LEU A 166 -12.37 14.81 -0.02
C LEU A 166 -13.37 15.72 -0.73
N GLU A 167 -13.45 15.61 -2.04
CA GLU A 167 -14.41 16.38 -2.84
C GLU A 167 -15.85 16.00 -2.47
N ASN A 168 -16.67 17.02 -2.17
CA ASN A 168 -18.10 16.87 -1.88
C ASN A 168 -18.43 15.79 -0.84
N TYR A 169 -17.53 15.54 0.08
CA TYR A 169 -17.73 14.56 1.13
C TYR A 169 -17.35 15.13 2.50
N ALA A 170 -18.30 15.18 3.41
CA ALA A 170 -18.09 15.73 4.75
C ALA A 170 -17.16 14.83 5.58
N TYR A 171 -16.18 15.43 6.23
CA TYR A 171 -15.44 14.78 7.30
C TYR A 171 -16.38 14.53 8.48
N LEU A 172 -16.59 13.28 8.82
CA LEU A 172 -17.42 12.84 9.96
C LEU A 172 -16.63 11.78 10.73
N PRO A 173 -16.08 12.12 11.93
CA PRO A 173 -15.18 11.23 12.65
C PRO A 173 -15.81 9.90 13.07
N ASP A 174 -17.14 9.88 13.28
CA ASP A 174 -17.90 8.72 13.76
C ASP A 174 -18.53 7.88 12.64
N LYS A 175 -18.21 8.18 11.39
CA LYS A 175 -18.76 7.46 10.22
C LYS A 175 -17.64 6.77 9.45
N PRO A 176 -17.97 5.74 8.66
CA PRO A 176 -16.99 5.09 7.80
C PRO A 176 -16.24 6.12 6.96
N SER A 177 -14.92 6.05 6.99
CA SER A 177 -14.04 7.02 6.34
C SER A 177 -12.70 6.39 5.98
N VAL A 178 -11.93 7.11 5.18
CA VAL A 178 -10.51 6.88 4.97
C VAL A 178 -9.70 7.58 6.06
N SER A 179 -8.45 7.14 6.28
CA SER A 179 -7.53 7.79 7.23
C SER A 179 -7.23 9.23 6.81
N GLN A 180 -7.79 10.19 7.50
CA GLN A 180 -7.67 11.63 7.22
C GLN A 180 -7.56 12.44 8.54
N GLU A 181 -6.86 11.88 9.52
CA GLU A 181 -6.66 12.55 10.80
C GLU A 181 -5.81 13.83 10.66
N PRO A 182 -5.92 14.81 11.59
CA PRO A 182 -5.04 15.96 11.61
C PRO A 182 -3.55 15.59 11.66
N MET A 183 -2.66 16.46 11.14
CA MET A 183 -1.21 16.19 11.12
C MET A 183 -0.66 15.96 12.53
N ASP A 184 -1.11 16.71 13.52
CA ASP A 184 -0.65 16.54 14.90
C ASP A 184 -1.01 15.16 15.47
N SER A 185 -2.18 14.60 15.10
CA SER A 185 -2.57 13.25 15.48
C SER A 185 -1.70 12.19 14.80
N LEU A 186 -1.38 12.39 13.52
CA LEU A 186 -0.47 11.52 12.77
C LEU A 186 0.94 11.55 13.37
N LEU A 187 1.48 12.72 13.68
CA LEU A 187 2.78 12.88 14.34
C LEU A 187 2.82 12.18 15.70
N GLU A 188 1.79 12.39 16.53
CA GLU A 188 1.67 11.73 17.84
C GLU A 188 1.60 10.20 17.70
N ARG A 189 0.91 9.69 16.67
CA ARG A 189 0.80 8.25 16.39
C ARG A 189 2.17 7.65 16.05
N VAL A 190 2.92 8.28 15.15
CA VAL A 190 4.28 7.87 14.80
C VAL A 190 5.20 7.91 16.02
N PHE A 191 5.13 8.98 16.80
CA PHE A 191 5.92 9.14 18.02
C PHE A 191 5.62 8.05 19.06
N ARG A 192 4.34 7.68 19.28
CA ARG A 192 3.96 6.60 20.18
C ARG A 192 4.51 5.26 19.74
N LEU A 193 4.44 4.94 18.44
CA LEU A 193 5.02 3.70 17.89
C LEU A 193 6.54 3.66 18.17
N ARG A 194 7.26 4.73 17.91
CA ARG A 194 8.71 4.82 18.14
C ARG A 194 9.04 4.71 19.64
N ARG A 195 8.26 5.33 20.50
CA ARG A 195 8.43 5.21 21.96
C ARG A 195 8.14 3.81 22.48
N ALA A 196 7.17 3.12 21.92
CA ALA A 196 6.81 1.76 22.30
C ALA A 196 7.88 0.73 21.91
N ASP A 197 8.54 0.96 20.75
CA ASP A 197 9.63 0.11 20.27
C ASP A 197 10.65 0.96 19.47
N SER A 198 11.80 1.20 20.11
CA SER A 198 12.88 1.98 19.48
C SER A 198 13.52 1.28 18.29
N THR A 199 13.35 -0.05 18.17
CA THR A 199 13.93 -0.87 17.09
C THR A 199 12.98 -1.12 15.94
N ALA A 200 11.69 -0.84 16.08
CA ALA A 200 10.71 -1.03 15.01
C ALA A 200 11.09 -0.24 13.74
N VAL A 201 10.69 -0.75 12.58
CA VAL A 201 10.68 0.02 11.32
C VAL A 201 9.30 0.64 11.15
N ILE A 202 9.23 1.95 10.99
CA ILE A 202 7.99 2.69 10.83
C ILE A 202 7.93 3.30 9.43
N ILE A 203 7.03 2.77 8.61
CA ILE A 203 6.74 3.25 7.26
C ILE A 203 5.51 4.13 7.34
N VAL A 204 5.54 5.33 6.76
CA VAL A 204 4.37 6.20 6.64
C VAL A 204 3.97 6.27 5.16
N SER A 205 2.73 5.90 4.85
CA SER A 205 2.18 5.99 3.50
C SER A 205 1.23 7.18 3.43
N LEU A 206 1.61 8.19 2.64
CA LEU A 206 0.82 9.41 2.44
C LEU A 206 0.24 9.48 1.04
N HIS A 207 -1.00 9.94 0.95
CA HIS A 207 -1.63 10.29 -0.32
C HIS A 207 -1.86 11.80 -0.34
N TRP A 208 -1.04 12.55 -1.10
CA TRP A 208 -0.94 14.00 -0.96
C TRP A 208 -0.41 14.75 -2.18
N GLY A 209 -0.43 16.08 -2.09
CA GLY A 209 0.21 16.98 -3.06
C GLY A 209 -0.71 17.37 -4.19
N GLY A 210 -0.15 17.90 -5.25
CA GLY A 210 -0.87 18.29 -6.46
C GLY A 210 -0.63 17.31 -7.59
N GLU A 211 -1.67 16.94 -8.33
CA GLU A 211 -1.54 16.08 -9.52
C GLU A 211 -0.58 16.69 -10.54
N HIS A 212 0.19 15.82 -11.21
CA HIS A 212 1.09 16.16 -12.30
C HIS A 212 2.22 17.15 -11.94
N THR A 213 2.57 17.24 -10.65
CA THR A 213 3.72 18.04 -10.18
C THR A 213 4.95 17.15 -10.01
N LEU A 214 6.14 17.68 -10.40
CA LEU A 214 7.41 16.94 -10.33
C LEU A 214 8.19 17.20 -9.04
N GLN A 215 7.75 18.18 -8.25
CA GLN A 215 8.41 18.56 -7.00
C GLN A 215 7.39 18.75 -5.88
N PRO A 216 7.72 18.30 -4.66
CA PRO A 216 6.90 18.59 -3.49
C PRO A 216 6.95 20.10 -3.17
N ILE A 217 5.83 20.61 -2.68
CA ILE A 217 5.77 22.00 -2.16
C ILE A 217 6.47 22.10 -0.80
N PRO A 218 6.87 23.32 -0.36
CA PRO A 218 7.56 23.52 0.92
C PRO A 218 6.83 22.91 2.12
N GLN A 219 5.48 22.98 2.15
CA GLN A 219 4.69 22.38 3.22
C GLN A 219 4.87 20.84 3.28
N GLN A 220 4.86 20.15 2.14
CA GLN A 220 5.09 18.71 2.10
C GLN A 220 6.48 18.34 2.62
N ARG A 221 7.52 19.13 2.30
CA ARG A 221 8.88 18.92 2.83
C ARG A 221 8.91 19.08 4.35
N MET A 222 8.29 20.12 4.86
CA MET A 222 8.22 20.38 6.30
C MET A 222 7.47 19.27 7.03
N ASP A 223 6.32 18.85 6.54
CA ASP A 223 5.53 17.76 7.11
C ASP A 223 6.30 16.42 7.09
N ALA A 224 7.00 16.13 5.99
CA ALA A 224 7.84 14.94 5.88
C ALA A 224 8.98 14.95 6.91
N HIS A 225 9.67 16.06 7.06
CA HIS A 225 10.75 16.21 8.06
C HIS A 225 10.22 16.02 9.48
N HIS A 226 9.05 16.59 9.81
CA HIS A 226 8.42 16.39 11.13
C HIS A 226 8.07 14.92 11.37
N LEU A 227 7.58 14.19 10.36
CA LEU A 227 7.31 12.75 10.48
C LEU A 227 8.58 11.93 10.74
N ILE A 228 9.67 12.25 10.06
CA ILE A 228 10.97 11.63 10.33
C ILE A 228 11.44 11.96 11.75
N GLN A 229 11.34 13.21 12.19
CA GLN A 229 11.69 13.63 13.55
C GLN A 229 10.80 12.98 14.61
N ALA A 230 9.53 12.73 14.31
CA ALA A 230 8.62 11.97 15.18
C ALA A 230 8.98 10.48 15.28
N GLY A 231 9.80 9.95 14.38
CA GLY A 231 10.30 8.59 14.44
C GLY A 231 9.99 7.69 13.24
N ALA A 232 9.45 8.22 12.15
CA ALA A 232 9.31 7.46 10.91
C ALA A 232 10.70 7.14 10.31
N ASP A 233 10.82 5.99 9.67
CA ASP A 233 12.04 5.57 8.98
C ASP A 233 11.96 5.79 7.48
N ILE A 234 10.76 5.59 6.91
CA ILE A 234 10.54 5.68 5.47
C ILE A 234 9.16 6.31 5.24
N LEU A 235 9.12 7.32 4.36
CA LEU A 235 7.87 7.85 3.81
C LEU A 235 7.75 7.38 2.36
N VAL A 236 6.60 6.78 2.02
CA VAL A 236 6.26 6.39 0.64
C VAL A 236 4.94 7.04 0.28
N CYS A 237 4.98 7.99 -0.67
CA CYS A 237 3.83 8.84 -0.95
C CYS A 237 3.30 8.66 -2.38
N HIS A 238 2.04 9.07 -2.56
CA HIS A 238 1.18 8.83 -3.72
C HIS A 238 0.41 10.08 -4.14
N HIS A 239 -0.50 9.95 -5.11
CA HIS A 239 -1.46 10.95 -5.60
C HIS A 239 -0.99 11.77 -6.78
N THR A 240 0.25 12.21 -6.83
CA THR A 240 0.66 13.16 -7.89
C THR A 240 0.66 12.53 -9.28
N HIS A 241 0.56 11.20 -9.36
CA HIS A 241 0.65 10.39 -10.57
C HIS A 241 1.95 10.62 -11.35
N THR A 242 2.95 11.17 -10.70
CA THR A 242 4.29 11.45 -11.25
C THR A 242 5.35 10.96 -10.29
N LEU A 243 6.46 10.53 -10.82
CA LEU A 243 7.63 10.29 -9.99
C LEU A 243 8.17 11.65 -9.51
N GLN A 244 8.28 11.83 -8.19
CA GLN A 244 8.90 13.00 -7.58
C GLN A 244 10.27 12.65 -6.99
N THR A 245 10.98 13.67 -6.50
CA THR A 245 12.29 13.50 -5.88
C THR A 245 12.25 12.58 -4.68
N VAL A 246 13.34 11.83 -4.49
CA VAL A 246 13.63 11.10 -3.26
C VAL A 246 14.60 11.94 -2.44
N GLU A 247 14.35 12.06 -1.15
CA GLU A 247 15.22 12.77 -0.22
C GLU A 247 15.71 11.81 0.87
N GLU A 248 17.00 11.87 1.16
CA GLU A 248 17.56 11.28 2.36
C GLU A 248 17.67 12.37 3.43
N TYR A 249 16.95 12.20 4.54
CA TYR A 249 16.93 13.14 5.66
C TYR A 249 17.25 12.41 6.97
N HIS A 250 18.34 12.78 7.62
CA HIS A 250 18.86 12.11 8.83
C HIS A 250 19.04 10.58 8.67
N GLY A 251 19.50 10.13 7.51
CA GLY A 251 19.67 8.70 7.21
C GLY A 251 18.37 7.93 7.02
N LYS A 252 17.25 8.63 6.76
CA LYS A 252 15.92 8.11 6.49
C LYS A 252 15.46 8.53 5.10
N TYR A 253 14.54 7.78 4.50
CA TYR A 253 14.14 7.96 3.10
C TYR A 253 12.75 8.57 2.99
N ILE A 254 12.63 9.60 2.15
CA ILE A 254 11.38 10.26 1.82
C ILE A 254 11.14 10.18 0.31
N TYR A 255 10.20 9.35 -0.10
CA TYR A 255 9.70 9.26 -1.46
C TYR A 255 8.46 10.16 -1.55
N TYR A 256 8.60 11.38 -2.05
CA TYR A 256 7.52 12.37 -2.13
C TYR A 256 6.38 11.95 -3.06
N SER A 257 6.67 11.14 -4.06
CA SER A 257 5.72 10.33 -4.83
C SER A 257 6.46 9.28 -5.62
N ILE A 258 5.97 8.05 -5.60
CA ILE A 258 6.51 6.94 -6.39
C ILE A 258 5.76 6.75 -7.72
N GLY A 259 4.78 7.62 -8.02
CA GLY A 259 4.00 7.59 -9.27
C GLY A 259 2.97 6.47 -9.34
N ASN A 260 2.54 6.15 -10.55
CA ASN A 260 1.55 5.11 -10.83
C ASN A 260 2.18 3.70 -10.83
N PHE A 261 1.33 2.67 -10.67
CA PHE A 261 1.72 1.29 -10.91
C PHE A 261 0.85 0.67 -12.03
N ILE A 262 -0.45 0.62 -11.84
CA ILE A 262 -1.43 0.23 -12.87
C ILE A 262 -2.34 1.41 -13.09
N PHE A 263 -2.20 2.09 -14.23
CA PHE A 263 -2.93 3.33 -14.48
C PHE A 263 -3.01 3.64 -15.99
N ASP A 264 -4.05 4.36 -16.42
CA ASP A 264 -4.32 4.67 -17.84
C ASP A 264 -3.79 6.03 -18.32
N GLN A 265 -2.94 6.70 -17.54
CA GLN A 265 -2.35 7.98 -17.95
C GLN A 265 -1.16 7.76 -18.91
N HIS A 266 -1.18 8.44 -20.06
CA HIS A 266 -0.24 8.20 -21.15
C HIS A 266 0.82 9.30 -21.33
N LYS A 267 0.74 10.40 -20.56
CA LYS A 267 1.75 11.45 -20.68
C LYS A 267 3.11 10.94 -20.18
N PRO A 268 4.24 11.31 -20.81
CA PRO A 268 5.57 10.82 -20.39
C PRO A 268 5.86 10.98 -18.91
N LEU A 269 5.41 12.10 -18.30
CA LEU A 269 5.62 12.34 -16.87
C LEU A 269 4.81 11.39 -15.96
N ASN A 270 3.71 10.82 -16.44
CA ASN A 270 2.86 9.88 -15.68
C ASN A 270 3.19 8.40 -15.96
N SER A 271 4.03 8.14 -16.97
CA SER A 271 4.45 6.78 -17.33
C SER A 271 5.72 6.32 -16.63
N ARG A 272 6.39 7.20 -15.89
CA ARG A 272 7.57 6.88 -15.06
C ARG A 272 7.15 6.77 -13.62
N ALA A 273 7.57 5.69 -12.96
CA ALA A 273 7.29 5.43 -11.56
C ALA A 273 8.36 4.54 -10.94
N SER A 274 8.21 4.21 -9.67
CA SER A 274 9.11 3.31 -8.96
C SER A 274 8.36 2.32 -8.09
N ILE A 275 8.96 1.16 -7.91
CA ILE A 275 8.66 0.25 -6.82
C ILE A 275 9.71 0.52 -5.73
N VAL A 276 9.29 0.56 -4.47
CA VAL A 276 10.19 0.67 -3.32
C VAL A 276 10.30 -0.71 -2.67
N SER A 277 11.50 -1.27 -2.65
CA SER A 277 11.81 -2.54 -2.01
C SER A 277 12.59 -2.31 -0.72
N ILE A 278 12.16 -2.91 0.38
CA ILE A 278 12.75 -2.75 1.71
C ILE A 278 13.19 -4.12 2.21
N HIS A 279 14.49 -4.26 2.47
CA HIS A 279 15.11 -5.47 2.99
C HIS A 279 15.44 -5.28 4.46
N ILE A 280 14.68 -5.92 5.34
CA ILE A 280 14.75 -5.73 6.79
C ILE A 280 15.47 -6.92 7.42
N LYS A 281 16.53 -6.63 8.17
CA LYS A 281 17.28 -7.56 9.02
C LYS A 281 17.08 -7.18 10.48
N LYS A 282 17.59 -8.02 11.38
CA LYS A 282 17.46 -7.80 12.83
C LYS A 282 17.98 -6.42 13.29
N ASP A 283 19.13 -5.97 12.78
CA ASP A 283 19.80 -4.77 13.26
C ASP A 283 19.81 -3.62 12.24
N ASP A 284 19.40 -3.88 10.99
CA ASP A 284 19.48 -2.93 9.89
C ASP A 284 18.33 -3.11 8.90
N PHE A 285 18.11 -2.12 8.03
CA PHE A 285 17.28 -2.25 6.83
C PHE A 285 17.92 -1.48 5.67
N GLN A 286 17.67 -1.95 4.47
CA GLN A 286 18.11 -1.34 3.23
C GLN A 286 16.89 -1.04 2.35
N VAL A 287 16.95 0.05 1.62
CA VAL A 287 15.89 0.46 0.70
C VAL A 287 16.45 0.50 -0.71
N GLU A 288 15.78 -0.17 -1.62
CA GLU A 288 16.09 -0.20 -3.04
C GLU A 288 14.96 0.45 -3.82
N THR A 289 15.29 1.23 -4.84
CA THR A 289 14.33 1.82 -5.77
C THR A 289 14.42 1.09 -7.10
N ILE A 290 13.34 0.43 -7.50
CA ILE A 290 13.24 -0.28 -8.77
C ILE A 290 12.47 0.60 -9.74
N PRO A 291 13.11 1.16 -10.77
CA PRO A 291 12.45 2.02 -11.73
C PRO A 291 11.50 1.21 -12.63
N ILE A 292 10.32 1.76 -12.90
CA ILE A 292 9.33 1.16 -13.80
C ILE A 292 8.82 2.18 -14.82
N SER A 293 8.40 1.69 -15.97
CA SER A 293 7.63 2.44 -16.96
C SER A 293 6.26 1.81 -17.15
N ILE A 294 5.21 2.64 -17.20
CA ILE A 294 3.85 2.18 -17.50
C ILE A 294 3.61 2.31 -19.00
N ARG A 295 3.28 1.19 -19.65
CA ARG A 295 2.98 1.12 -21.09
C ARG A 295 1.62 0.45 -21.27
N LYS A 296 0.66 1.14 -21.85
CA LYS A 296 -0.72 0.62 -22.06
C LYS A 296 -1.31 0.03 -20.74
N CYS A 297 -1.22 0.80 -19.68
CA CYS A 297 -1.69 0.44 -18.32
C CYS A 297 -0.87 -0.62 -17.58
N VAL A 298 0.18 -1.20 -18.17
CA VAL A 298 0.98 -2.29 -17.63
C VAL A 298 2.33 -1.77 -17.15
N PRO A 299 2.76 -2.06 -15.90
CA PRO A 299 4.08 -1.73 -15.39
C PRO A 299 5.16 -2.66 -15.95
N HIS A 300 6.25 -2.08 -16.41
CA HIS A 300 7.43 -2.78 -16.88
C HIS A 300 8.65 -2.34 -16.07
N ILE A 301 9.41 -3.30 -15.54
CA ILE A 301 10.70 -3.01 -14.90
C ILE A 301 11.64 -2.43 -15.96
N MET A 302 12.29 -1.33 -15.62
CA MET A 302 13.32 -0.74 -16.47
C MET A 302 14.66 -1.37 -16.14
N ALA A 303 15.44 -1.74 -17.16
CA ALA A 303 16.83 -2.12 -16.96
C ALA A 303 17.62 -0.89 -16.48
N ASP A 304 18.60 -1.10 -15.60
CA ASP A 304 19.49 -0.04 -15.12
C ASP A 304 20.16 0.67 -16.32
N GLY A 305 19.76 1.89 -16.57
CA GLY A 305 20.30 2.78 -17.59
C GLY A 305 19.25 3.85 -17.96
N PRO A 306 19.67 5.12 -18.17
CA PRO A 306 18.76 6.09 -18.74
C PRO A 306 18.40 5.63 -20.15
N ASP A 307 17.12 5.47 -20.44
CA ASP A 307 16.63 5.43 -21.84
C ASP A 307 17.09 6.76 -22.47
N GLU A 308 17.92 6.68 -23.53
CA GLU A 308 18.32 7.78 -24.40
C GLU A 308 17.10 8.40 -25.11
#